data_c13157ce8f19d220be70592a75d07a72
#
_entry.id   c13157ce8f19d220be70592a75d07a72
#
_cell.length_a   1.000
_cell.length_b   1.000
_cell.length_c   1.000
_cell.angle_alpha   90.00
_cell.angle_beta   90.00
_cell.angle_gamma   90.00
#
_symmetry.space_group_name_H-M   'P 1'
#
loop_
_entity.id
_entity.type
_entity.pdbx_description
1 polymer ?
#
loop_
_entity_poly.entity_id
_entity_poly.type
_entity_poly.pdbx_seq_one_letter_code
_entity_poly.pdbx_strand_id
1 'polypeptide(L)'
;LMKKLIKKNLDIKLKKFQTGKFSPKDFIIADAKDADMGGGVPAPGNIRDQSGKIKKNFKSLENYLHAMEDITKSGLVDIMLMSASNAERLISRGLFKNSPVTPAIRLNDTSDIWGVRHGNYQNNFAKPFRTVNMKNIKKLSDLGLFSITFSRNVEMDISMLNAYRDFRIEAQSHKIRHFLEVFNSPVDIGLDIKAVSYTHLRAHETRI
;
A
#
# COMPACT_ATOMS: atom_id res chain seq x y z
N LEU A 1 23.28 -3.08 28.42
CA LEU A 1 22.13 -3.94 28.08
C LEU A 1 21.83 -3.77 26.59
N MET A 2 22.22 -4.76 25.75
CA MET A 2 21.81 -4.77 24.33
C MET A 2 20.29 -4.86 24.26
N LYS A 3 19.62 -3.82 23.74
CA LYS A 3 18.18 -3.86 23.47
C LYS A 3 17.93 -4.96 22.41
N LYS A 4 17.22 -6.02 22.79
CA LYS A 4 16.82 -7.10 21.88
C LYS A 4 16.00 -6.49 20.76
N LEU A 5 16.47 -6.57 19.51
CA LEU A 5 15.74 -6.08 18.36
C LEU A 5 14.41 -6.87 18.25
N ILE A 6 13.31 -6.15 18.21
CA ILE A 6 11.99 -6.77 18.04
C ILE A 6 11.89 -7.31 16.61
N LYS A 7 11.59 -8.60 16.47
CA LYS A 7 11.33 -9.22 15.17
C LYS A 7 10.04 -8.69 14.59
N LYS A 8 10.03 -8.39 13.29
CA LYS A 8 8.83 -7.97 12.57
C LYS A 8 7.88 -9.14 12.36
N ASN A 9 6.58 -8.91 12.60
CA ASN A 9 5.54 -9.93 12.40
C ASN A 9 5.53 -10.45 10.95
N LEU A 10 5.65 -9.53 9.98
CA LEU A 10 5.75 -9.89 8.56
C LEU A 10 6.87 -10.90 8.31
N ASP A 11 8.09 -10.64 8.81
CA ASP A 11 9.24 -11.50 8.57
C ASP A 11 9.07 -12.89 9.22
N ILE A 12 8.39 -12.95 10.37
CA ILE A 12 8.06 -14.22 11.03
C ILE A 12 7.09 -15.02 10.15
N LYS A 13 6.03 -14.39 9.65
CA LYS A 13 5.03 -15.05 8.80
C LYS A 13 5.62 -15.46 7.45
N LEU A 14 6.39 -14.60 6.80
CA LEU A 14 7.08 -14.93 5.55
C LEU A 14 8.00 -16.14 5.71
N LYS A 15 8.74 -16.24 6.82
CA LYS A 15 9.57 -17.41 7.10
C LYS A 15 8.74 -18.69 7.23
N LYS A 16 7.56 -18.61 7.87
CA LYS A 16 6.64 -19.78 7.95
C LYS A 16 6.17 -20.21 6.58
N PHE A 17 5.78 -19.26 5.70
CA PHE A 17 5.39 -19.56 4.33
C PHE A 17 6.53 -20.22 3.54
N GLN A 18 7.74 -19.66 3.61
CA GLN A 18 8.92 -20.19 2.92
C GLN A 18 9.29 -21.62 3.37
N THR A 19 9.02 -21.95 4.63
CA THR A 19 9.36 -23.27 5.20
C THR A 19 8.20 -24.26 5.22
N GLY A 20 7.04 -23.90 4.65
CA GLY A 20 5.83 -24.74 4.66
C GLY A 20 5.19 -24.91 6.05
N LYS A 21 5.64 -24.15 7.06
CA LYS A 21 5.17 -24.24 8.47
C LYS A 21 4.07 -23.23 8.78
N PHE A 22 3.25 -22.87 7.82
CA PHE A 22 2.15 -21.93 7.98
C PHE A 22 0.82 -22.64 8.27
N SER A 23 -0.10 -21.92 8.88
CA SER A 23 -1.47 -22.34 9.15
C SER A 23 -2.47 -21.31 8.61
N PRO A 24 -3.77 -21.60 8.52
CA PRO A 24 -4.79 -20.62 8.15
C PRO A 24 -4.82 -19.37 9.03
N LYS A 25 -4.20 -19.41 10.22
CA LYS A 25 -4.08 -18.25 11.14
C LYS A 25 -2.89 -17.34 10.80
N ASP A 26 -1.99 -17.75 9.91
CA ASP A 26 -0.77 -17.01 9.58
C ASP A 26 -0.96 -16.04 8.38
N PHE A 27 -2.18 -15.55 8.13
CA PHE A 27 -2.41 -14.54 7.10
C PHE A 27 -1.76 -13.20 7.45
N ILE A 28 -1.40 -12.43 6.43
CA ILE A 28 -0.76 -11.11 6.59
C ILE A 28 -1.84 -10.03 6.58
N ILE A 29 -1.79 -9.14 7.58
CA ILE A 29 -2.71 -8.00 7.69
C ILE A 29 -1.92 -6.73 7.37
N ALA A 30 -2.39 -5.97 6.37
CA ALA A 30 -1.91 -4.63 6.09
C ALA A 30 -3.02 -3.60 6.34
N ASP A 31 -2.69 -2.53 7.05
CA ASP A 31 -3.54 -1.34 7.11
C ASP A 31 -3.02 -0.32 6.11
N ALA A 32 -3.86 0.07 5.14
CA ALA A 32 -3.51 1.00 4.08
C ALA A 32 -3.99 2.41 4.41
N LYS A 33 -3.05 3.33 4.58
CA LYS A 33 -3.28 4.75 4.87
C LYS A 33 -2.46 5.65 3.94
N ASP A 34 -2.58 5.39 2.65
CA ASP A 34 -1.93 6.12 1.58
C ASP A 34 -2.90 6.98 0.74
N ALA A 35 -4.15 7.14 1.22
CA ALA A 35 -5.20 7.89 0.53
C ALA A 35 -4.88 9.38 0.32
N ASP A 36 -3.94 9.94 1.07
CA ASP A 36 -3.46 11.31 0.91
C ASP A 36 -2.78 11.56 -0.44
N MET A 37 -2.25 10.53 -1.09
CA MET A 37 -1.64 10.64 -2.43
C MET A 37 -2.67 11.05 -3.49
N GLY A 38 -3.89 10.56 -3.43
CA GLY A 38 -4.96 10.92 -4.36
C GLY A 38 -6.01 11.86 -3.77
N GLY A 39 -6.41 11.64 -2.52
CA GLY A 39 -7.49 12.36 -1.84
C GLY A 39 -7.10 13.73 -1.29
N GLY A 40 -5.83 13.96 -0.98
CA GLY A 40 -5.39 15.21 -0.36
C GLY A 40 -6.08 15.49 0.97
N VAL A 41 -6.66 16.69 1.15
CA VAL A 41 -7.33 17.13 2.39
C VAL A 41 -8.44 16.18 2.87
N PRO A 42 -9.28 15.59 2.02
CA PRO A 42 -10.27 14.59 2.41
C PRO A 42 -9.71 13.24 2.91
N ALA A 43 -8.44 12.92 2.67
CA ALA A 43 -7.88 11.61 2.97
C ALA A 43 -8.05 11.12 4.42
N PRO A 44 -7.95 11.98 5.45
CA PRO A 44 -8.18 11.58 6.84
C PRO A 44 -9.64 11.22 7.16
N GLY A 45 -10.56 11.47 6.23
CA GLY A 45 -11.99 11.30 6.41
C GLY A 45 -12.64 12.45 7.17
N ASN A 46 -13.95 12.39 7.26
CA ASN A 46 -14.76 13.43 7.91
C ASN A 46 -14.70 13.34 9.44
N ILE A 47 -14.86 14.49 10.08
CA ILE A 47 -15.10 14.55 11.53
C ILE A 47 -16.49 13.99 11.80
N ARG A 48 -16.65 13.28 12.91
CA ARG A 48 -17.95 12.86 13.44
C ARG A 48 -18.26 13.64 14.73
N ASP A 49 -19.53 13.94 14.95
CA ASP A 49 -19.97 14.53 16.22
C ASP A 49 -20.13 13.43 17.30
N GLN A 50 -20.57 13.84 18.49
CA GLN A 50 -20.75 12.94 19.64
C GLN A 50 -21.79 11.83 19.38
N SER A 51 -22.74 12.06 18.48
CA SER A 51 -23.75 11.07 18.08
C SER A 51 -23.25 10.14 16.95
N GLY A 52 -22.01 10.33 16.47
CA GLY A 52 -21.43 9.59 15.35
C GLY A 52 -21.81 10.12 13.97
N LYS A 53 -22.60 11.20 13.87
CA LYS A 53 -23.03 11.80 12.61
C LYS A 53 -21.85 12.48 11.90
N ILE A 54 -21.74 12.25 10.60
CA ILE A 54 -20.67 12.81 9.75
C ILE A 54 -20.87 14.31 9.57
N LYS A 55 -19.83 15.09 9.88
CA LYS A 55 -19.75 16.54 9.60
C LYS A 55 -19.15 16.80 8.22
N LYS A 56 -19.36 18.00 7.68
CA LYS A 56 -18.75 18.42 6.39
C LYS A 56 -17.24 18.63 6.49
N ASN A 57 -16.70 18.87 7.68
CA ASN A 57 -15.27 19.14 7.90
C ASN A 57 -14.46 17.84 7.93
N PHE A 58 -13.26 17.90 7.42
CA PHE A 58 -12.31 16.79 7.45
C PHE A 58 -11.44 16.81 8.69
N LYS A 59 -10.96 15.64 9.09
CA LYS A 59 -9.93 15.50 10.12
C LYS A 59 -8.63 16.13 9.62
N SER A 60 -7.79 16.59 10.55
CA SER A 60 -6.49 17.13 10.22
C SER A 60 -5.49 16.05 9.80
N LEU A 61 -4.39 16.45 9.17
CA LEU A 61 -3.26 15.55 8.91
C LEU A 61 -2.73 14.92 10.20
N GLU A 62 -2.67 15.68 11.30
CA GLU A 62 -2.20 15.14 12.59
C GLU A 62 -3.15 14.07 13.12
N ASN A 63 -4.46 14.22 12.99
CA ASN A 63 -5.41 13.14 13.31
C ASN A 63 -5.18 11.89 12.45
N TYR A 64 -4.78 12.07 11.19
CA TYR A 64 -4.46 10.97 10.29
C TYR A 64 -3.18 10.23 10.73
N LEU A 65 -2.15 10.99 11.09
CA LEU A 65 -0.90 10.43 11.63
C LEU A 65 -1.14 9.70 12.98
N HIS A 66 -1.94 10.28 13.87
CA HIS A 66 -2.32 9.61 15.12
C HIS A 66 -3.05 8.30 14.89
N ALA A 67 -3.96 8.23 13.92
CA ALA A 67 -4.63 6.96 13.58
C ALA A 67 -3.64 5.89 13.10
N MET A 68 -2.61 6.27 12.33
CA MET A 68 -1.52 5.35 11.95
C MET A 68 -0.68 4.92 13.16
N GLU A 69 -0.40 5.86 14.08
CA GLU A 69 0.32 5.57 15.31
C GLU A 69 -0.43 4.58 16.20
N ASP A 70 -1.72 4.78 16.41
CA ASP A 70 -2.56 3.94 17.26
C ASP A 70 -2.61 2.50 16.72
N ILE A 71 -2.86 2.33 15.43
CA ILE A 71 -2.86 1.01 14.78
C ILE A 71 -1.47 0.36 14.87
N THR A 72 -0.40 1.13 14.64
CA THR A 72 0.97 0.59 14.74
C THR A 72 1.31 0.18 16.16
N LYS A 73 0.94 0.99 17.16
CA LYS A 73 1.16 0.70 18.58
C LYS A 73 0.35 -0.49 19.08
N SER A 74 -0.83 -0.73 18.51
CA SER A 74 -1.66 -1.89 18.86
C SER A 74 -0.99 -3.23 18.49
N GLY A 75 -0.10 -3.25 17.49
CA GLY A 75 0.55 -4.46 17.01
C GLY A 75 -0.39 -5.45 16.30
N LEU A 76 -1.63 -5.06 16.01
CA LEU A 76 -2.65 -5.93 15.39
C LEU A 76 -2.42 -6.16 13.89
N VAL A 77 -1.62 -5.30 13.26
CA VAL A 77 -1.28 -5.43 11.84
C VAL A 77 0.17 -5.86 11.65
N ASP A 78 0.47 -6.47 10.53
CA ASP A 78 1.84 -6.83 10.15
C ASP A 78 2.52 -5.70 9.36
N ILE A 79 1.72 -4.95 8.61
CA ILE A 79 2.18 -3.89 7.72
C ILE A 79 1.34 -2.63 7.96
N MET A 80 2.02 -1.48 8.06
CA MET A 80 1.40 -0.16 7.96
C MET A 80 1.84 0.47 6.63
N LEU A 81 0.93 0.56 5.66
CA LEU A 81 1.17 1.15 4.35
C LEU A 81 0.81 2.64 4.38
N MET A 82 1.73 3.47 3.90
CA MET A 82 1.63 4.93 3.93
C MET A 82 2.19 5.56 2.65
N SER A 83 1.85 6.82 2.42
CA SER A 83 2.60 7.66 1.48
C SER A 83 4.03 7.89 1.99
N ALA A 84 4.96 8.19 1.08
CA ALA A 84 6.35 8.48 1.44
C ALA A 84 6.46 9.62 2.47
N SER A 85 5.64 10.66 2.32
CA SER A 85 5.67 11.84 3.19
C SER A 85 5.18 11.54 4.61
N ASN A 86 4.15 10.69 4.77
CA ASN A 86 3.68 10.27 6.08
C ASN A 86 4.62 9.26 6.73
N ALA A 87 5.22 8.36 5.93
CA ALA A 87 6.25 7.45 6.41
C ALA A 87 7.46 8.20 6.98
N GLU A 88 7.94 9.23 6.27
CA GLU A 88 9.05 10.06 6.74
C GLU A 88 8.75 10.70 8.10
N ARG A 89 7.56 11.28 8.27
CA ARG A 89 7.12 11.88 9.54
C ARG A 89 7.07 10.87 10.69
N LEU A 90 6.43 9.72 10.47
CA LEU A 90 6.24 8.73 11.52
C LEU A 90 7.53 7.98 11.88
N ILE A 91 8.38 7.72 10.90
CA ILE A 91 9.69 7.11 11.11
C ILE A 91 10.62 8.06 11.87
N SER A 92 10.63 9.36 11.54
CA SER A 92 11.40 10.37 12.28
C SER A 92 10.94 10.52 13.74
N ARG A 93 9.66 10.29 14.02
CA ARG A 93 9.12 10.20 15.41
C ARG A 93 9.55 8.91 16.13
N GLY A 94 10.21 7.97 15.45
CA GLY A 94 10.69 6.72 16.03
C GLY A 94 9.61 5.64 16.17
N LEU A 95 8.44 5.78 15.56
CA LEU A 95 7.28 4.90 15.72
C LEU A 95 7.62 3.42 15.47
N PHE A 96 8.41 3.13 14.44
CA PHE A 96 8.72 1.76 14.02
C PHE A 96 9.97 1.16 14.66
N LYS A 97 10.70 1.92 15.47
CA LYS A 97 12.00 1.50 16.04
C LYS A 97 11.88 0.27 16.95
N ASN A 98 10.81 0.20 17.73
CA ASN A 98 10.53 -0.89 18.66
C ASN A 98 9.14 -1.50 18.43
N SER A 99 8.66 -1.50 17.19
CA SER A 99 7.35 -2.03 16.80
C SER A 99 7.52 -3.36 16.04
N PRO A 100 6.64 -4.35 16.25
CA PRO A 100 6.58 -5.55 15.44
C PRO A 100 6.00 -5.29 14.04
N VAL A 101 5.39 -4.12 13.81
CA VAL A 101 4.78 -3.73 12.55
C VAL A 101 5.85 -3.24 11.56
N THR A 102 5.76 -3.66 10.30
CA THR A 102 6.65 -3.25 9.23
C THR A 102 6.08 -2.02 8.53
N PRO A 103 6.81 -0.88 8.44
CA PRO A 103 6.38 0.20 7.57
C PRO A 103 6.47 -0.22 6.11
N ALA A 104 5.47 0.12 5.31
CA ALA A 104 5.49 -0.01 3.85
C ALA A 104 5.14 1.32 3.21
N ILE A 105 5.71 1.57 2.04
CA ILE A 105 5.55 2.84 1.34
C ILE A 105 4.94 2.58 -0.03
N ARG A 106 3.92 3.36 -0.42
CA ARG A 106 3.42 3.34 -1.79
C ARG A 106 4.48 3.88 -2.73
N LEU A 107 4.88 3.06 -3.71
CA LEU A 107 6.02 3.33 -4.58
C LEU A 107 5.64 3.76 -5.99
N ASN A 108 4.38 3.62 -6.38
CA ASN A 108 3.90 4.19 -7.63
C ASN A 108 2.61 4.96 -7.41
N ASP A 109 2.38 5.86 -8.35
CA ASP A 109 1.16 6.60 -8.54
C ASP A 109 0.51 6.13 -9.83
N THR A 110 -0.80 6.25 -9.92
CA THR A 110 -1.57 6.03 -11.14
C THR A 110 -2.58 7.15 -11.30
N SER A 111 -2.93 7.51 -12.53
CA SER A 111 -3.82 8.64 -12.78
C SER A 111 -5.25 8.41 -12.28
N ASP A 112 -5.64 7.18 -12.01
CA ASP A 112 -6.94 6.81 -11.44
C ASP A 112 -7.10 7.17 -9.97
N ILE A 113 -6.02 7.30 -9.19
CA ILE A 113 -6.10 7.85 -7.84
C ILE A 113 -6.64 9.29 -7.82
N TRP A 114 -6.57 9.96 -8.95
CA TRP A 114 -7.12 11.30 -9.16
C TRP A 114 -8.61 11.27 -9.54
N GLY A 115 -9.19 10.09 -9.69
CA GLY A 115 -10.60 9.89 -10.00
C GLY A 115 -11.55 10.55 -9.02
N VAL A 116 -11.17 10.64 -7.73
CA VAL A 116 -11.88 11.43 -6.71
C VAL A 116 -11.89 12.93 -6.98
N ARG A 117 -11.11 13.40 -7.96
CA ARG A 117 -11.02 14.81 -8.40
C ARG A 117 -11.55 15.00 -9.82
N HIS A 118 -12.64 14.32 -10.19
CA HIS A 118 -13.29 14.38 -11.50
C HIS A 118 -12.69 13.46 -12.57
N GLY A 119 -11.86 12.49 -12.22
CA GLY A 119 -11.42 11.45 -13.14
C GLY A 119 -12.60 10.56 -13.53
N ASN A 120 -12.72 10.27 -14.80
CA ASN A 120 -13.71 9.36 -15.35
C ASN A 120 -12.97 8.25 -16.11
N TYR A 121 -13.05 7.01 -15.63
CA TYR A 121 -12.41 5.87 -16.28
C TYR A 121 -12.89 5.59 -17.71
N GLN A 122 -14.07 6.05 -18.08
CA GLN A 122 -14.57 5.91 -19.44
C GLN A 122 -13.76 6.73 -20.45
N ASN A 123 -13.26 7.89 -20.01
CA ASN A 123 -12.54 8.83 -20.86
C ASN A 123 -11.06 9.00 -20.47
N ASN A 124 -10.67 8.58 -19.26
CA ASN A 124 -9.33 8.75 -18.73
C ASN A 124 -8.82 7.42 -18.20
N PHE A 125 -8.14 6.66 -19.04
CA PHE A 125 -7.52 5.41 -18.66
C PHE A 125 -6.40 5.63 -17.64
N ALA A 126 -6.21 4.68 -16.74
CA ALA A 126 -5.12 4.72 -15.76
C ALA A 126 -3.76 4.74 -16.44
N LYS A 127 -2.95 5.75 -16.13
CA LYS A 127 -1.56 5.88 -16.61
C LYS A 127 -0.62 5.76 -15.42
N PRO A 128 0.40 4.90 -15.48
CA PRO A 128 1.35 4.75 -14.39
C PRO A 128 2.32 5.94 -14.38
N PHE A 129 2.63 6.42 -13.19
CA PHE A 129 3.73 7.36 -12.97
C PHE A 129 4.26 7.19 -11.54
N ARG A 130 5.40 7.81 -11.23
CA ARG A 130 6.00 7.76 -9.90
C ARG A 130 6.54 9.12 -9.51
N THR A 131 6.28 9.51 -8.28
CA THR A 131 6.83 10.72 -7.66
C THR A 131 7.93 10.41 -6.63
N VAL A 132 8.06 9.16 -6.22
CA VAL A 132 9.04 8.73 -5.23
C VAL A 132 10.40 8.40 -5.85
N ASN A 133 11.47 8.71 -5.10
CA ASN A 133 12.84 8.33 -5.43
C ASN A 133 13.25 7.10 -4.59
N MET A 134 13.52 5.97 -5.26
CA MET A 134 13.82 4.69 -4.61
C MET A 134 15.04 4.74 -3.67
N LYS A 135 16.07 5.51 -4.03
CA LYS A 135 17.25 5.69 -3.17
C LYS A 135 16.89 6.32 -1.82
N ASN A 136 15.93 7.26 -1.80
CA ASN A 136 15.49 7.89 -0.58
C ASN A 136 14.54 6.99 0.22
N ILE A 137 13.67 6.25 -0.47
CA ILE A 137 12.76 5.30 0.16
C ILE A 137 13.53 4.23 0.94
N LYS A 138 14.63 3.71 0.41
CA LYS A 138 15.44 2.70 1.11
C LYS A 138 15.93 3.14 2.49
N LYS A 139 16.08 4.44 2.72
CA LYS A 139 16.44 5.00 4.04
C LYS A 139 15.29 4.94 5.04
N LEU A 140 14.06 4.87 4.55
CA LEU A 140 12.84 4.84 5.36
C LEU A 140 12.35 3.41 5.59
N SER A 141 12.25 2.63 4.52
CA SER A 141 11.77 1.25 4.56
C SER A 141 12.40 0.40 3.47
N ASP A 142 12.42 -0.91 3.68
CA ASP A 142 12.77 -1.91 2.67
C ASP A 142 11.54 -2.61 2.06
N LEU A 143 10.34 -2.13 2.37
CA LEU A 143 9.09 -2.69 1.86
C LEU A 143 8.27 -1.62 1.17
N GLY A 144 7.74 -1.94 0.00
CA GLY A 144 6.88 -1.05 -0.76
C GLY A 144 5.71 -1.73 -1.44
N LEU A 145 4.75 -0.92 -1.86
CA LEU A 145 3.61 -1.32 -2.66
C LEU A 145 3.75 -0.77 -4.08
N PHE A 146 3.50 -1.61 -5.06
CA PHE A 146 3.17 -1.18 -6.42
C PHE A 146 1.74 -1.60 -6.73
N SER A 147 0.92 -0.68 -7.25
CA SER A 147 -0.45 -0.99 -7.64
C SER A 147 -0.65 -0.91 -9.14
N ILE A 148 -1.50 -1.80 -9.65
CA ILE A 148 -1.90 -1.89 -11.06
C ILE A 148 -3.40 -1.73 -11.14
N THR A 149 -3.86 -0.90 -12.09
CA THR A 149 -5.26 -0.78 -12.48
C THR A 149 -5.39 -1.08 -13.97
N PHE A 150 -6.17 -2.10 -14.31
CA PHE A 150 -6.48 -2.41 -15.69
C PHE A 150 -7.72 -1.66 -16.14
N SER A 151 -7.64 -0.96 -17.28
CA SER A 151 -8.65 -0.05 -17.77
C SER A 151 -9.40 -0.57 -19.00
N ARG A 152 -9.20 -1.84 -19.38
CA ARG A 152 -9.75 -2.42 -20.64
C ARG A 152 -9.28 -1.68 -21.90
N ASN A 153 -8.14 -1.03 -21.82
CA ASN A 153 -7.45 -0.43 -22.95
C ASN A 153 -6.09 -1.11 -23.09
N VAL A 154 -5.89 -1.84 -24.17
CA VAL A 154 -4.72 -2.71 -24.37
C VAL A 154 -3.42 -1.92 -24.27
N GLU A 155 -3.33 -0.74 -24.86
CA GLU A 155 -2.11 0.08 -24.84
C GLU A 155 -1.79 0.58 -23.43
N MET A 156 -2.82 1.05 -22.69
CA MET A 156 -2.64 1.52 -21.31
C MET A 156 -2.31 0.37 -20.37
N ASP A 157 -2.96 -0.78 -20.54
CA ASP A 157 -2.71 -1.96 -19.72
C ASP A 157 -1.29 -2.52 -19.97
N ILE A 158 -0.81 -2.54 -21.22
CA ILE A 158 0.57 -2.87 -21.57
C ILE A 158 1.54 -1.84 -20.96
N SER A 159 1.23 -0.55 -21.03
CA SER A 159 2.04 0.50 -20.41
C SER A 159 2.17 0.30 -18.90
N MET A 160 1.07 -0.08 -18.21
CA MET A 160 1.05 -0.39 -16.79
C MET A 160 1.96 -1.58 -16.45
N LEU A 161 1.89 -2.65 -17.24
CA LEU A 161 2.74 -3.84 -17.06
C LEU A 161 4.22 -3.54 -17.32
N ASN A 162 4.53 -2.73 -18.33
CA ASN A 162 5.90 -2.27 -18.58
C ASN A 162 6.45 -1.43 -17.43
N ALA A 163 5.65 -0.51 -16.90
CA ALA A 163 6.03 0.29 -15.72
C ALA A 163 6.30 -0.60 -14.49
N TYR A 164 5.50 -1.66 -14.30
CA TYR A 164 5.74 -2.62 -13.23
C TYR A 164 7.01 -3.43 -13.45
N ARG A 165 7.31 -3.86 -14.67
CA ARG A 165 8.58 -4.54 -15.00
C ARG A 165 9.77 -3.65 -14.63
N ASP A 166 9.77 -2.40 -15.08
CA ASP A 166 10.87 -1.47 -14.84
C ASP A 166 11.02 -1.14 -13.34
N PHE A 167 9.89 -1.00 -12.64
CA PHE A 167 9.87 -0.87 -11.20
C PHE A 167 10.53 -2.07 -10.49
N ARG A 168 10.25 -3.31 -10.90
CA ARG A 168 10.83 -4.50 -10.28
C ARG A 168 12.35 -4.52 -10.40
N ILE A 169 12.88 -4.15 -11.55
CA ILE A 169 14.34 -4.07 -11.80
C ILE A 169 14.95 -3.02 -10.86
N GLU A 170 14.34 -1.85 -10.76
CA GLU A 170 14.82 -0.79 -9.88
C GLU A 170 14.70 -1.15 -8.40
N ALA A 171 13.59 -1.74 -7.98
CA ALA A 171 13.38 -2.20 -6.60
C ALA A 171 14.44 -3.23 -6.19
N GLN A 172 14.76 -4.17 -7.09
CA GLN A 172 15.80 -5.16 -6.87
C GLN A 172 17.17 -4.51 -6.71
N SER A 173 17.53 -3.54 -7.56
CA SER A 173 18.81 -2.83 -7.47
C SER A 173 19.00 -2.08 -6.16
N HIS A 174 17.90 -1.58 -5.58
CA HIS A 174 17.89 -0.90 -4.28
C HIS A 174 17.62 -1.84 -3.09
N LYS A 175 17.47 -3.15 -3.32
CA LYS A 175 17.12 -4.15 -2.28
C LYS A 175 15.85 -3.75 -1.52
N ILE A 176 14.82 -3.35 -2.25
CA ILE A 176 13.49 -3.06 -1.74
C ILE A 176 12.58 -4.24 -2.08
N ARG A 177 12.03 -4.86 -1.05
CA ARG A 177 10.95 -5.85 -1.17
C ARG A 177 9.68 -5.13 -1.59
N HIS A 178 8.80 -5.79 -2.32
CA HIS A 178 7.52 -5.20 -2.65
C HIS A 178 6.41 -6.25 -2.70
N PHE A 179 5.19 -5.77 -2.59
CA PHE A 179 3.99 -6.51 -2.90
C PHE A 179 3.21 -5.77 -3.99
N LEU A 180 2.49 -6.54 -4.79
CA LEU A 180 1.68 -6.04 -5.88
C LEU A 180 0.22 -6.02 -5.44
N GLU A 181 -0.43 -4.88 -5.64
CA GLU A 181 -1.86 -4.71 -5.55
C GLU A 181 -2.44 -4.59 -6.95
N VAL A 182 -3.44 -5.38 -7.26
CA VAL A 182 -4.18 -5.28 -8.53
C VAL A 182 -5.59 -4.87 -8.19
N PHE A 183 -5.97 -3.66 -8.60
CA PHE A 183 -7.33 -3.18 -8.43
C PHE A 183 -8.28 -3.91 -9.38
N ASN A 184 -9.49 -4.14 -8.90
CA ASN A 184 -10.57 -4.58 -9.78
C ASN A 184 -10.77 -3.57 -10.91
N SER A 185 -11.06 -4.07 -12.12
CA SER A 185 -11.34 -3.18 -13.22
C SER A 185 -12.51 -2.26 -12.89
N PRO A 186 -12.35 -0.93 -13.07
CA PRO A 186 -13.42 0.03 -12.85
C PRO A 186 -14.49 0.01 -13.97
N VAL A 187 -14.24 -0.75 -15.03
CA VAL A 187 -15.15 -0.96 -16.16
C VAL A 187 -15.58 -2.40 -16.20
N ASP A 188 -16.80 -2.66 -16.70
CA ASP A 188 -17.28 -4.01 -16.91
C ASP A 188 -16.42 -4.71 -17.99
N ILE A 189 -15.76 -5.78 -17.60
CA ILE A 189 -14.93 -6.61 -18.49
C ILE A 189 -15.66 -7.86 -18.99
N GLY A 190 -16.97 -7.99 -18.68
CA GLY A 190 -17.78 -9.14 -19.08
C GLY A 190 -17.39 -10.45 -18.40
N LEU A 191 -16.66 -10.40 -17.29
CA LEU A 191 -16.26 -11.55 -16.50
C LEU A 191 -16.92 -11.49 -15.10
N ASP A 192 -17.26 -12.62 -14.55
CA ASP A 192 -17.66 -12.70 -13.14
C ASP A 192 -16.44 -12.35 -12.25
N ILE A 193 -16.43 -11.11 -11.76
CA ILE A 193 -15.33 -10.56 -10.95
C ILE A 193 -15.08 -11.40 -9.69
N LYS A 194 -16.09 -12.08 -9.15
CA LYS A 194 -15.93 -12.96 -7.98
C LYS A 194 -15.00 -14.13 -8.28
N ALA A 195 -15.05 -14.69 -9.48
CA ALA A 195 -14.16 -15.78 -9.90
C ALA A 195 -12.73 -15.30 -10.17
N VAL A 196 -12.54 -14.08 -10.67
CA VAL A 196 -11.24 -13.50 -11.06
C VAL A 196 -10.39 -13.13 -9.86
N SER A 197 -10.98 -12.59 -8.79
CA SER A 197 -10.21 -12.13 -7.62
C SER A 197 -9.52 -13.27 -6.85
N TYR A 198 -10.08 -14.48 -6.89
CA TYR A 198 -9.49 -15.64 -6.22
C TYR A 198 -8.36 -16.33 -7.02
N THR A 199 -8.37 -16.24 -8.34
CA THR A 199 -7.36 -16.90 -9.19
C THR A 199 -6.10 -16.09 -9.35
N HIS A 200 -6.16 -14.76 -9.31
CA HIS A 200 -4.99 -13.89 -9.50
C HIS A 200 -4.10 -13.76 -8.28
N LEU A 201 -4.62 -13.93 -7.07
CA LEU A 201 -3.80 -13.97 -5.84
C LEU A 201 -2.83 -15.15 -5.78
N ARG A 202 -3.09 -16.23 -6.54
CA ARG A 202 -2.20 -17.41 -6.63
C ARG A 202 -1.17 -17.33 -7.77
N ALA A 203 -1.40 -16.51 -8.79
CA ALA A 203 -0.56 -16.51 -9.99
C ALA A 203 0.71 -15.66 -9.87
N HIS A 204 0.87 -14.85 -8.83
CA HIS A 204 2.00 -13.94 -8.65
C HIS A 204 2.91 -14.28 -7.48
N GLU A 205 2.90 -15.52 -7.01
CA GLU A 205 4.01 -16.05 -6.24
C GLU A 205 5.24 -16.21 -7.16
N THR A 206 5.83 -15.10 -7.56
CA THR A 206 7.14 -15.14 -8.17
C THR A 206 8.13 -15.58 -7.11
N ARG A 207 8.61 -16.80 -7.23
CA ARG A 207 9.81 -17.27 -6.53
C ARG A 207 10.94 -16.28 -6.81
N ILE A 208 11.44 -15.65 -5.79
CA ILE A 208 12.74 -15.01 -5.74
C ILE A 208 13.69 -16.02 -5.12
#